data_7437a70662403b3810c41832a0fce871
#
_entry.id   7437a70662403b3810c41832a0fce871
#
_cell.length_a   1.000
_cell.length_b   1.000
_cell.length_c   1.000
_cell.angle_alpha   90.00
_cell.angle_beta   90.00
_cell.angle_gamma   90.00
#
_symmetry.space_group_name_H-M   'P 1'
#
loop_
_entity.id
_entity.type
_entity.pdbx_description
1 polymer ?
#
loop_
_entity_poly.entity_id
_entity_poly.type
_entity_poly.pdbx_seq_one_letter_code
_entity_poly.pdbx_strand_id
1 'polypeptide(L)'
;MARTKQASGSPPKGQKAPKAPKASTTPGTLEPPGTPETAGTQVGDPEAQARQICLRLLTIAPRTRAQLAQALHRRGVPDEAAETVLSRFADVGLIDDAAFARAWVESRHHSRGLSRRSLSAELRRQGIESEEIREAVDTLDPEQEVATARRLVEQKMAGTRGQPPEVRVRRAAGALARKGYPAGLVFRLIKEVLEQERLQDSAEAQAQAEVLDLDPDQYLDPDDTEG
;
A
#
# COMPACT_ATOMS: atom_id res chain seq x y z
N MET A 1 -38.76 9.13 34.39
CA MET A 1 -39.72 8.05 34.02
C MET A 1 -39.16 7.26 32.85
N ALA A 2 -38.95 6.09 33.10
CA ALA A 2 -39.02 4.73 32.64
C ALA A 2 -37.94 4.40 31.63
N ARG A 3 -36.87 3.64 31.88
CA ARG A 3 -36.66 2.21 32.23
C ARG A 3 -37.39 1.20 31.30
N THR A 4 -36.60 0.47 30.50
CA THR A 4 -36.75 -0.98 30.17
C THR A 4 -35.50 -1.36 29.39
N LYS A 5 -34.56 -2.14 29.76
CA LYS A 5 -34.30 -3.50 30.31
C LYS A 5 -34.65 -4.65 29.36
N GLN A 6 -33.61 -5.45 29.06
CA GLN A 6 -33.53 -6.90 28.76
C GLN A 6 -33.78 -7.28 27.29
N ALA A 7 -33.10 -8.31 26.68
CA ALA A 7 -32.66 -9.57 27.27
C ALA A 7 -31.54 -10.23 26.43
N SER A 8 -30.75 -10.97 27.17
CA SER A 8 -29.84 -12.02 26.79
C SER A 8 -30.50 -13.18 26.04
N GLY A 9 -29.79 -13.80 25.10
CA GLY A 9 -30.16 -15.07 24.50
C GLY A 9 -28.90 -15.89 24.22
N SER A 10 -28.56 -16.79 25.12
CA SER A 10 -27.53 -17.83 24.96
C SER A 10 -28.02 -19.00 24.08
N PRO A 11 -27.10 -19.78 23.45
CA PRO A 11 -27.45 -20.86 22.53
C PRO A 11 -27.73 -22.19 23.28
N PRO A 12 -28.50 -23.12 22.70
CA PRO A 12 -28.70 -24.43 23.27
C PRO A 12 -27.64 -25.46 22.86
N LYS A 13 -27.26 -26.26 23.83
CA LYS A 13 -26.45 -27.47 23.74
C LYS A 13 -27.22 -28.67 23.22
N GLY A 14 -26.56 -29.49 22.41
CA GLY A 14 -26.53 -30.95 22.56
C GLY A 14 -27.57 -31.73 21.81
N GLN A 15 -27.12 -32.56 20.86
CA GLN A 15 -27.71 -33.91 20.71
C GLN A 15 -26.68 -34.93 20.27
N LYS A 16 -26.79 -36.09 20.92
CA LYS A 16 -25.95 -37.29 20.95
C LYS A 16 -26.05 -38.10 19.65
N ALA A 17 -24.94 -38.79 19.34
CA ALA A 17 -24.84 -39.91 18.40
C ALA A 17 -25.72 -41.12 18.75
N PRO A 18 -26.09 -41.98 17.82
CA PRO A 18 -26.33 -43.36 18.09
C PRO A 18 -25.30 -44.32 17.47
N LYS A 19 -25.18 -45.41 18.19
CA LYS A 19 -24.24 -46.51 18.28
C LYS A 19 -24.47 -47.52 17.16
N ALA A 20 -23.40 -48.21 16.76
CA ALA A 20 -23.33 -49.35 15.84
C ALA A 20 -24.10 -50.59 16.29
N PRO A 21 -24.33 -51.54 15.39
CA PRO A 21 -24.34 -52.95 15.78
C PRO A 21 -23.24 -53.75 15.13
N LYS A 22 -22.73 -54.70 15.95
CA LYS A 22 -21.81 -55.80 15.63
C LYS A 22 -22.59 -56.95 14.98
N ALA A 23 -21.98 -57.65 14.05
CA ALA A 23 -22.10 -59.10 13.96
C ALA A 23 -21.02 -59.74 13.07
N SER A 24 -20.44 -60.66 13.60
CA SER A 24 -19.45 -61.69 13.29
C SER A 24 -19.80 -62.55 12.07
N THR A 25 -18.78 -63.04 11.35
CA THR A 25 -18.48 -64.47 11.21
C THR A 25 -17.41 -64.67 10.11
N THR A 26 -16.29 -65.32 10.49
CA THR A 26 -15.25 -65.93 9.65
C THR A 26 -15.71 -67.38 9.34
N PRO A 27 -15.01 -68.21 8.48
CA PRO A 27 -13.76 -68.10 7.78
C PRO A 27 -13.76 -68.59 6.32
N GLY A 28 -12.66 -68.38 5.60
CA GLY A 28 -12.41 -68.99 4.29
C GLY A 28 -11.06 -68.57 3.71
N THR A 29 -10.05 -69.35 4.02
CA THR A 29 -8.68 -69.36 3.45
C THR A 29 -8.70 -69.55 1.94
N LEU A 30 -7.95 -68.76 1.20
CA LEU A 30 -7.16 -69.10 0.02
C LEU A 30 -6.26 -67.89 -0.37
N GLU A 31 -5.00 -67.98 -0.05
CA GLU A 31 -3.95 -67.18 -0.73
C GLU A 31 -3.76 -67.72 -2.14
N PRO A 32 -3.42 -66.83 -3.07
CA PRO A 32 -2.15 -66.96 -3.73
C PRO A 32 -1.45 -65.59 -3.96
N PRO A 33 -0.19 -65.64 -4.40
CA PRO A 33 0.82 -64.64 -4.10
C PRO A 33 0.88 -63.54 -5.16
N GLY A 34 1.34 -62.44 -4.74
CA GLY A 34 1.65 -61.35 -5.69
C GLY A 34 1.32 -59.98 -5.16
N THR A 35 2.00 -59.58 -4.11
CA THR A 35 2.12 -58.16 -3.78
C THR A 35 2.84 -57.44 -4.92
N PRO A 36 2.32 -56.31 -5.38
CA PRO A 36 3.17 -55.14 -5.38
C PRO A 36 2.74 -54.24 -4.21
N GLU A 37 3.56 -54.30 -3.15
CA GLU A 37 3.73 -53.13 -2.33
C GLU A 37 3.94 -51.95 -3.22
N THR A 38 3.06 -51.07 -3.21
CA THR A 38 3.28 -49.60 -3.22
C THR A 38 1.94 -48.89 -3.17
N ALA A 39 1.21 -49.01 -2.07
CA ALA A 39 0.39 -47.92 -1.61
C ALA A 39 1.35 -46.91 -0.98
N GLY A 40 2.36 -46.47 -1.71
CA GLY A 40 3.04 -45.19 -1.49
C GLY A 40 1.97 -44.13 -1.63
N THR A 41 1.60 -43.54 -0.50
CA THR A 41 1.03 -42.19 -0.49
C THR A 41 1.70 -41.43 -1.61
N GLN A 42 0.98 -41.08 -2.67
CA GLN A 42 1.46 -40.15 -3.67
C GLN A 42 1.68 -38.85 -2.93
N VAL A 43 2.84 -38.70 -2.34
CA VAL A 43 3.42 -37.39 -2.04
C VAL A 43 3.59 -36.78 -3.42
N GLY A 44 2.58 -36.01 -3.83
CA GLY A 44 2.62 -35.34 -5.12
C GLY A 44 3.94 -34.58 -5.20
N ASP A 45 4.60 -34.65 -6.35
CA ASP A 45 5.88 -34.00 -6.62
C ASP A 45 5.91 -32.60 -6.01
N PRO A 46 6.74 -32.34 -4.97
CA PRO A 46 6.74 -31.06 -4.26
C PRO A 46 7.07 -29.88 -5.20
N GLU A 47 7.88 -30.11 -6.22
CA GLU A 47 8.18 -29.10 -7.23
C GLU A 47 6.96 -28.81 -8.12
N ALA A 48 6.20 -29.84 -8.51
CA ALA A 48 4.97 -29.63 -9.27
C ALA A 48 3.94 -28.85 -8.46
N GLN A 49 3.82 -29.15 -7.17
CA GLN A 49 2.96 -28.42 -6.25
C GLN A 49 3.42 -26.95 -6.12
N ALA A 50 4.72 -26.72 -5.88
CA ALA A 50 5.30 -25.39 -5.80
C ALA A 50 5.01 -24.58 -7.07
N ARG A 51 5.23 -25.19 -8.23
CA ARG A 51 5.00 -24.56 -9.55
C ARG A 51 3.55 -24.14 -9.73
N GLN A 52 2.59 -25.01 -9.43
CA GLN A 52 1.17 -24.67 -9.51
C GLN A 52 0.79 -23.51 -8.59
N ILE A 53 1.28 -23.49 -7.36
CA ILE A 53 1.03 -22.43 -6.40
C ILE A 53 1.58 -21.10 -6.90
N CYS A 54 2.83 -21.07 -7.36
CA CYS A 54 3.48 -19.87 -7.88
C CYS A 54 2.74 -19.32 -9.11
N LEU A 55 2.46 -20.16 -10.11
CA LEU A 55 1.72 -19.75 -11.30
C LEU A 55 0.36 -19.15 -10.97
N ARG A 56 -0.38 -19.81 -10.07
CA ARG A 56 -1.67 -19.27 -9.64
C ARG A 56 -1.55 -17.89 -8.95
N LEU A 57 -0.51 -17.69 -8.14
CA LEU A 57 -0.30 -16.41 -7.46
C LEU A 57 0.14 -15.32 -8.43
N LEU A 58 1.02 -15.63 -9.38
CA LEU A 58 1.51 -14.69 -10.39
C LEU A 58 0.44 -14.30 -11.40
N THR A 59 -0.52 -15.19 -11.71
CA THR A 59 -1.68 -14.87 -12.56
C THR A 59 -2.57 -13.79 -11.95
N ILE A 60 -2.61 -13.69 -10.61
CA ILE A 60 -3.45 -12.70 -9.91
C ILE A 60 -2.75 -11.33 -9.85
N ALA A 61 -1.45 -11.31 -9.51
CA ALA A 61 -0.66 -10.09 -9.41
C ALA A 61 0.84 -10.40 -9.39
N PRO A 62 1.70 -9.45 -9.83
CA PRO A 62 3.14 -9.53 -9.64
C PRO A 62 3.50 -9.76 -8.16
N ARG A 63 4.47 -10.63 -7.90
CA ARG A 63 4.93 -11.00 -6.56
C ARG A 63 6.44 -11.04 -6.52
N THR A 64 6.99 -10.70 -5.36
CA THR A 64 8.42 -10.85 -5.12
C THR A 64 8.77 -12.31 -4.83
N ARG A 65 10.05 -12.67 -5.07
CA ARG A 65 10.61 -13.97 -4.69
C ARG A 65 10.31 -14.30 -3.23
N ALA A 66 10.54 -13.35 -2.33
CA ALA A 66 10.29 -13.52 -0.90
C ALA A 66 8.80 -13.78 -0.57
N GLN A 67 7.87 -13.10 -1.25
CA GLN A 67 6.43 -13.34 -1.06
C GLN A 67 6.01 -14.73 -1.53
N LEU A 68 6.57 -15.21 -2.64
CA LEU A 68 6.30 -16.56 -3.14
C LEU A 68 6.90 -17.61 -2.23
N ALA A 69 8.15 -17.45 -1.78
CA ALA A 69 8.79 -18.33 -0.80
C ALA A 69 7.93 -18.46 0.48
N GLN A 70 7.49 -17.32 1.03
CA GLN A 70 6.61 -17.32 2.19
C GLN A 70 5.27 -18.02 1.92
N ALA A 71 4.73 -17.87 0.71
CA ALA A 71 3.47 -18.53 0.33
C ALA A 71 3.63 -20.05 0.19
N LEU A 72 4.77 -20.53 -0.32
CA LEU A 72 5.12 -21.96 -0.43
C LEU A 72 5.32 -22.56 0.96
N HIS A 73 6.12 -21.92 1.81
CA HIS A 73 6.37 -22.34 3.18
C HIS A 73 5.06 -22.50 3.98
N ARG A 74 4.14 -21.52 3.90
CA ARG A 74 2.82 -21.61 4.57
C ARG A 74 1.95 -22.77 4.07
N ARG A 75 2.24 -23.33 2.91
CA ARG A 75 1.52 -24.49 2.34
C ARG A 75 2.25 -25.80 2.55
N GLY A 76 3.34 -25.78 3.35
CA GLY A 76 4.11 -26.96 3.68
C GLY A 76 4.95 -27.53 2.55
N VAL A 77 5.26 -26.70 1.52
CA VAL A 77 6.21 -27.11 0.46
C VAL A 77 7.61 -27.14 1.08
N PRO A 78 8.38 -28.24 0.88
CA PRO A 78 9.76 -28.31 1.33
C PRO A 78 10.62 -27.19 0.75
N ASP A 79 11.52 -26.63 1.55
CA ASP A 79 12.33 -25.47 1.17
C ASP A 79 13.20 -25.73 -0.07
N GLU A 80 13.74 -26.95 -0.21
CA GLU A 80 14.54 -27.35 -1.37
C GLU A 80 13.73 -27.30 -2.68
N ALA A 81 12.51 -27.84 -2.67
CA ALA A 81 11.61 -27.82 -3.82
C ALA A 81 11.15 -26.39 -4.12
N ALA A 82 10.88 -25.60 -3.08
CA ALA A 82 10.52 -24.18 -3.23
C ALA A 82 11.64 -23.39 -3.90
N GLU A 83 12.88 -23.55 -3.41
CA GLU A 83 14.05 -22.83 -3.93
C GLU A 83 14.34 -23.20 -5.40
N THR A 84 14.27 -24.51 -5.71
CA THR A 84 14.44 -25.00 -7.10
C THR A 84 13.44 -24.32 -8.07
N VAL A 85 12.17 -24.26 -7.69
CA VAL A 85 11.12 -23.64 -8.53
C VAL A 85 11.27 -22.13 -8.61
N LEU A 86 11.57 -21.44 -7.50
CA LEU A 86 11.75 -19.99 -7.47
C LEU A 86 12.95 -19.58 -8.31
N SER A 87 14.07 -20.31 -8.27
CA SER A 87 15.24 -20.05 -9.11
C SER A 87 14.90 -20.18 -10.59
N ARG A 88 14.26 -21.28 -10.99
CA ARG A 88 13.82 -21.46 -12.37
C ARG A 88 12.88 -20.36 -12.86
N PHE A 89 11.99 -19.87 -11.99
CA PHE A 89 11.08 -18.79 -12.33
C PHE A 89 11.80 -17.44 -12.45
N ALA A 90 12.84 -17.21 -11.66
CA ALA A 90 13.71 -16.05 -11.83
C ALA A 90 14.51 -16.14 -13.15
N ASP A 91 15.12 -17.30 -13.45
CA ASP A 91 15.90 -17.53 -14.68
C ASP A 91 15.09 -17.30 -15.96
N VAL A 92 13.79 -17.62 -15.94
CA VAL A 92 12.89 -17.39 -17.10
C VAL A 92 12.14 -16.06 -17.03
N GLY A 93 12.44 -15.19 -16.06
CA GLY A 93 11.85 -13.86 -15.92
C GLY A 93 10.38 -13.83 -15.46
N LEU A 94 9.84 -14.92 -14.91
CA LEU A 94 8.52 -14.94 -14.29
C LEU A 94 8.53 -14.26 -12.92
N ILE A 95 9.68 -14.21 -12.26
CA ILE A 95 9.98 -13.45 -11.06
C ILE A 95 11.07 -12.46 -11.43
N ASP A 96 10.80 -11.18 -11.27
CA ASP A 96 11.75 -10.09 -11.49
C ASP A 96 11.55 -9.06 -10.36
N ASP A 97 12.34 -9.19 -9.31
CA ASP A 97 12.26 -8.36 -8.12
C ASP A 97 12.72 -6.93 -8.43
N ALA A 98 13.66 -6.75 -9.37
CA ALA A 98 14.09 -5.43 -9.83
C ALA A 98 12.99 -4.70 -10.61
N ALA A 99 12.31 -5.36 -11.54
CA ALA A 99 11.17 -4.78 -12.26
C ALA A 99 10.01 -4.49 -11.31
N PHE A 100 9.72 -5.39 -10.35
CA PHE A 100 8.74 -5.16 -9.32
C PHE A 100 9.06 -3.91 -8.49
N ALA A 101 10.32 -3.74 -8.07
CA ALA A 101 10.78 -2.61 -7.27
C ALA A 101 10.59 -1.29 -8.03
N ARG A 102 11.00 -1.22 -9.32
CA ARG A 102 10.82 -0.02 -10.16
C ARG A 102 9.35 0.35 -10.32
N ALA A 103 8.49 -0.61 -10.66
CA ALA A 103 7.05 -0.38 -10.79
C ALA A 103 6.41 0.05 -9.46
N TRP A 104 6.88 -0.50 -8.34
CA TRP A 104 6.44 -0.10 -7.00
C TRP A 104 6.80 1.35 -6.69
N VAL A 105 8.06 1.75 -6.94
CA VAL A 105 8.54 3.13 -6.71
C VAL A 105 7.69 4.11 -7.50
N GLU A 106 7.54 3.91 -8.80
CA GLU A 106 6.77 4.77 -9.68
C GLU A 106 5.30 4.90 -9.21
N SER A 107 4.62 3.77 -9.03
CA SER A 107 3.23 3.73 -8.62
C SER A 107 2.99 4.40 -7.26
N ARG A 108 3.85 4.12 -6.26
CA ARG A 108 3.67 4.64 -4.90
C ARG A 108 4.09 6.09 -4.76
N HIS A 109 5.14 6.51 -5.46
CA HIS A 109 5.50 7.93 -5.50
C HIS A 109 4.38 8.75 -6.15
N HIS A 110 3.89 8.34 -7.32
CA HIS A 110 2.84 9.05 -8.04
C HIS A 110 1.52 9.09 -7.25
N SER A 111 1.03 7.94 -6.76
CA SER A 111 -0.29 7.85 -6.13
C SER A 111 -0.34 8.34 -4.69
N ARG A 112 0.74 8.14 -3.92
CA ARG A 112 0.79 8.45 -2.49
C ARG A 112 1.77 9.56 -2.13
N GLY A 113 2.65 9.96 -3.03
CA GLY A 113 3.70 10.94 -2.78
C GLY A 113 4.66 10.49 -1.68
N LEU A 114 5.08 9.21 -1.68
CA LEU A 114 6.04 8.71 -0.71
C LEU A 114 7.45 9.15 -1.09
N SER A 115 8.26 9.50 -0.08
CA SER A 115 9.68 9.81 -0.28
C SER A 115 10.49 8.54 -0.57
N ARG A 116 11.69 8.72 -1.15
CA ARG A 116 12.69 7.65 -1.35
C ARG A 116 12.89 6.80 -0.10
N ARG A 117 12.97 7.44 1.08
CA ARG A 117 13.13 6.76 2.37
C ARG A 117 11.97 5.82 2.69
N SER A 118 10.73 6.28 2.50
CA SER A 118 9.55 5.45 2.74
C SER A 118 9.41 4.34 1.71
N LEU A 119 9.72 4.61 0.44
CA LEU A 119 9.73 3.62 -0.63
C LEU A 119 10.73 2.49 -0.34
N SER A 120 11.96 2.83 0.04
CA SER A 120 12.96 1.85 0.45
C SER A 120 12.48 1.00 1.64
N ALA A 121 11.83 1.61 2.63
CA ALA A 121 11.29 0.88 3.78
C ALA A 121 10.12 -0.03 3.39
N GLU A 122 9.29 0.36 2.43
CA GLU A 122 8.22 -0.51 1.90
C GLU A 122 8.81 -1.69 1.13
N LEU A 123 9.79 -1.48 0.24
CA LEU A 123 10.43 -2.53 -0.56
C LEU A 123 11.17 -3.56 0.32
N ARG A 124 11.87 -3.11 1.38
CA ARG A 124 12.46 -4.05 2.37
C ARG A 124 11.40 -4.95 2.99
N ARG A 125 10.22 -4.44 3.32
CA ARG A 125 9.12 -5.25 3.85
C ARG A 125 8.52 -6.21 2.83
N GLN A 126 8.70 -5.94 1.54
CA GLN A 126 8.34 -6.88 0.46
C GLN A 126 9.42 -7.96 0.24
N GLY A 127 10.55 -7.87 0.95
CA GLY A 127 11.65 -8.84 0.87
C GLY A 127 12.56 -8.63 -0.33
N ILE A 128 12.62 -7.42 -0.87
CA ILE A 128 13.54 -7.06 -1.97
C ILE A 128 14.95 -6.84 -1.39
N GLU A 129 15.96 -7.26 -2.12
CA GLU A 129 17.35 -7.11 -1.77
C GLU A 129 17.80 -5.63 -1.79
N SER A 130 18.79 -5.29 -0.95
CA SER A 130 19.21 -3.90 -0.75
C SER A 130 19.72 -3.22 -2.01
N GLU A 131 20.38 -3.96 -2.88
CA GLU A 131 20.90 -3.44 -4.15
C GLU A 131 19.76 -3.07 -5.12
N GLU A 132 18.80 -3.98 -5.32
CA GLU A 132 17.64 -3.74 -6.16
C GLU A 132 16.78 -2.57 -5.64
N ILE A 133 16.67 -2.44 -4.30
CA ILE A 133 16.01 -1.28 -3.68
C ILE A 133 16.73 0.01 -4.05
N ARG A 134 18.05 0.03 -3.94
CA ARG A 134 18.86 1.21 -4.25
C ARG A 134 18.67 1.62 -5.70
N GLU A 135 18.86 0.67 -6.63
CA GLU A 135 18.68 0.91 -8.06
C GLU A 135 17.28 1.43 -8.39
N ALA A 136 16.24 0.79 -7.84
CA ALA A 136 14.87 1.21 -8.09
C ALA A 136 14.56 2.61 -7.53
N VAL A 137 15.06 2.93 -6.33
CA VAL A 137 14.83 4.25 -5.71
C VAL A 137 15.65 5.34 -6.40
N ASP A 138 16.81 5.02 -6.97
CA ASP A 138 17.65 5.96 -7.70
C ASP A 138 17.05 6.38 -9.06
N THR A 139 16.07 5.63 -9.59
CA THR A 139 15.29 6.07 -10.75
C THR A 139 14.41 7.28 -10.47
N LEU A 140 14.08 7.55 -9.19
CA LEU A 140 13.30 8.73 -8.81
C LEU A 140 14.20 9.96 -8.79
N ASP A 141 13.91 10.91 -9.67
CA ASP A 141 14.61 12.19 -9.72
C ASP A 141 14.47 12.95 -8.38
N PRO A 142 15.58 13.40 -7.77
CA PRO A 142 15.56 14.23 -6.57
C PRO A 142 14.71 15.49 -6.71
N GLU A 143 14.74 16.15 -7.87
CA GLU A 143 13.93 17.34 -8.12
C GLU A 143 12.45 17.02 -8.14
N GLN A 144 12.07 15.88 -8.71
CA GLN A 144 10.70 15.37 -8.73
C GLN A 144 10.20 15.03 -7.31
N GLU A 145 11.07 14.47 -6.47
CA GLU A 145 10.76 14.22 -5.05
C GLU A 145 10.49 15.53 -4.31
N VAL A 146 11.34 16.56 -4.51
CA VAL A 146 11.16 17.89 -3.90
C VAL A 146 9.88 18.56 -4.42
N ALA A 147 9.61 18.51 -5.72
CA ALA A 147 8.39 19.07 -6.32
C ALA A 147 7.12 18.39 -5.75
N THR A 148 7.17 17.06 -5.57
CA THR A 148 6.07 16.33 -4.93
C THR A 148 5.89 16.74 -3.47
N ALA A 149 6.98 16.91 -2.71
CA ALA A 149 6.93 17.40 -1.34
C ALA A 149 6.30 18.80 -1.27
N ARG A 150 6.70 19.73 -2.15
CA ARG A 150 6.16 21.09 -2.25
C ARG A 150 4.65 21.06 -2.48
N ARG A 151 4.19 20.35 -3.49
CA ARG A 151 2.75 20.20 -3.79
C ARG A 151 1.97 19.67 -2.58
N LEU A 152 2.53 18.71 -1.84
CA LEU A 152 1.89 18.18 -0.63
C LEU A 152 1.84 19.19 0.51
N VAL A 153 2.88 20.02 0.69
CA VAL A 153 2.88 21.13 1.65
C VAL A 153 1.79 22.13 1.28
N GLU A 154 1.80 22.63 0.04
CA GLU A 154 0.80 23.57 -0.49
C GLU A 154 -0.63 23.06 -0.28
N GLN A 155 -0.90 21.82 -0.65
CA GLN A 155 -2.22 21.20 -0.44
C GLN A 155 -2.63 21.16 1.04
N LYS A 156 -1.67 20.84 1.95
CA LYS A 156 -1.96 20.79 3.39
C LYS A 156 -2.12 22.18 3.99
N MET A 157 -1.34 23.14 3.56
CA MET A 157 -1.44 24.54 4.00
C MET A 157 -2.74 25.16 3.51
N ALA A 158 -3.10 24.98 2.25
CA ALA A 158 -4.36 25.46 1.69
C ALA A 158 -5.60 24.88 2.40
N GLY A 159 -5.58 23.56 2.66
CA GLY A 159 -6.69 22.88 3.36
C GLY A 159 -6.79 23.21 4.86
N THR A 160 -5.90 24.03 5.38
CA THR A 160 -5.91 24.50 6.79
C THR A 160 -5.97 26.02 6.91
N ARG A 161 -6.29 26.76 5.84
CA ARG A 161 -6.53 28.21 5.89
C ARG A 161 -7.57 28.53 6.96
N GLY A 162 -7.35 29.59 7.74
CA GLY A 162 -8.22 29.94 8.86
C GLY A 162 -7.86 29.26 10.19
N GLN A 163 -6.90 28.31 10.22
CA GLN A 163 -6.34 27.80 11.46
C GLN A 163 -5.12 28.62 11.90
N PRO A 164 -4.79 28.66 13.21
CA PRO A 164 -3.57 29.29 13.69
C PRO A 164 -2.33 28.75 12.97
N PRO A 165 -1.33 29.61 12.64
CA PRO A 165 -0.14 29.21 11.88
C PRO A 165 0.59 27.98 12.45
N GLU A 166 0.70 27.89 13.78
CA GLU A 166 1.36 26.77 14.44
C GLU A 166 0.64 25.43 14.22
N VAL A 167 -0.70 25.46 14.17
CA VAL A 167 -1.53 24.29 13.88
C VAL A 167 -1.34 23.84 12.43
N ARG A 168 -1.29 24.80 11.49
CA ARG A 168 -1.05 24.57 10.07
C ARG A 168 0.32 23.91 9.87
N VAL A 169 1.37 24.52 10.41
CA VAL A 169 2.75 24.01 10.35
C VAL A 169 2.83 22.58 10.90
N ARG A 170 2.29 22.36 12.11
CA ARG A 170 2.31 21.04 12.76
C ARG A 170 1.62 19.96 11.91
N ARG A 171 0.44 20.29 11.33
CA ARG A 171 -0.31 19.36 10.49
C ARG A 171 0.42 19.03 9.19
N ALA A 172 0.98 20.03 8.51
CA ALA A 172 1.75 19.84 7.30
C ALA A 172 3.02 19.01 7.58
N ALA A 173 3.80 19.40 8.60
CA ALA A 173 5.02 18.70 8.98
C ALA A 173 4.72 17.23 9.36
N GLY A 174 3.71 16.97 10.17
CA GLY A 174 3.31 15.62 10.54
C GLY A 174 2.84 14.76 9.35
N ALA A 175 2.16 15.36 8.38
CA ALA A 175 1.73 14.66 7.17
C ALA A 175 2.92 14.22 6.30
N LEU A 176 3.89 15.10 6.09
CA LEU A 176 5.07 14.78 5.29
C LEU A 176 6.06 13.87 6.03
N ALA A 177 6.18 14.01 7.35
CA ALA A 177 6.98 13.09 8.15
C ALA A 177 6.48 11.63 8.00
N ARG A 178 5.16 11.40 8.02
CA ARG A 178 4.57 10.07 7.75
C ARG A 178 4.85 9.54 6.35
N LYS A 179 5.10 10.42 5.39
CA LYS A 179 5.52 10.07 4.02
C LYS A 179 7.05 9.90 3.88
N GLY A 180 7.80 10.12 4.97
CA GLY A 180 9.24 9.89 5.06
C GLY A 180 10.12 11.05 4.60
N TYR A 181 9.56 12.23 4.37
CA TYR A 181 10.35 13.40 3.99
C TYR A 181 11.21 13.90 5.16
N PRO A 182 12.47 14.32 4.89
CA PRO A 182 13.35 14.88 5.92
C PRO A 182 12.78 16.17 6.51
N ALA A 183 12.88 16.34 7.84
CA ALA A 183 12.33 17.50 8.52
C ALA A 183 12.89 18.83 7.97
N GLY A 184 14.20 18.89 7.68
CA GLY A 184 14.83 20.11 7.13
C GLY A 184 14.21 20.55 5.80
N LEU A 185 13.94 19.61 4.89
CA LEU A 185 13.23 19.89 3.64
C LEU A 185 11.82 20.40 3.91
N VAL A 186 11.08 19.69 4.78
CA VAL A 186 9.68 20.00 5.09
C VAL A 186 9.53 21.41 5.65
N PHE A 187 10.34 21.78 6.66
CA PHE A 187 10.28 23.12 7.26
C PHE A 187 10.69 24.23 6.29
N ARG A 188 11.69 23.99 5.44
CA ARG A 188 12.05 24.93 4.38
C ARG A 188 10.88 25.19 3.44
N LEU A 189 10.22 24.14 2.94
CA LEU A 189 9.06 24.27 2.04
C LEU A 189 7.86 24.96 2.72
N ILE A 190 7.60 24.64 3.98
CA ILE A 190 6.53 25.30 4.75
C ILE A 190 6.81 26.81 4.88
N LYS A 191 8.06 27.19 5.16
CA LYS A 191 8.45 28.60 5.26
C LYS A 191 8.25 29.32 3.93
N GLU A 192 8.68 28.72 2.83
CA GLU A 192 8.50 29.28 1.48
C GLU A 192 7.00 29.49 1.15
N VAL A 193 6.14 28.52 1.47
CA VAL A 193 4.68 28.64 1.25
C VAL A 193 4.08 29.75 2.12
N LEU A 194 4.48 29.86 3.39
CA LEU A 194 4.00 30.94 4.27
C LEU A 194 4.44 32.33 3.79
N GLU A 195 5.64 32.45 3.26
CA GLU A 195 6.14 33.70 2.67
C GLU A 195 5.35 34.07 1.41
N GLN A 196 5.09 33.09 0.54
CA GLN A 196 4.25 33.31 -0.66
C GLN A 196 2.82 33.74 -0.31
N GLU A 197 2.19 33.10 0.68
CA GLU A 197 0.85 33.51 1.16
C GLU A 197 0.84 34.94 1.67
N ARG A 198 1.85 35.36 2.47
CA ARG A 198 1.96 36.74 2.96
C ARG A 198 2.10 37.77 1.82
N LEU A 199 2.89 37.45 0.81
CA LEU A 199 3.07 38.33 -0.35
C LEU A 199 1.76 38.44 -1.16
N GLN A 200 1.02 37.36 -1.32
CA GLN A 200 -0.27 37.35 -2.00
C GLN A 200 -1.30 38.16 -1.22
N ASP A 201 -1.42 37.94 0.10
CA ASP A 201 -2.35 38.69 0.95
C ASP A 201 -2.06 40.24 0.92
N SER A 202 -0.76 40.59 0.88
CA SER A 202 -0.33 42.01 0.79
C SER A 202 -0.67 42.63 -0.58
N ALA A 203 -0.47 41.88 -1.68
CA ALA A 203 -0.79 42.33 -3.02
C ALA A 203 -2.31 42.47 -3.24
N GLU A 204 -3.10 41.52 -2.71
CA GLU A 204 -4.55 41.59 -2.73
C GLU A 204 -5.08 42.79 -1.92
N ALA A 205 -4.50 43.07 -0.75
CA ALA A 205 -4.85 44.22 0.08
C ALA A 205 -4.52 45.54 -0.63
N GLN A 206 -3.38 45.61 -1.32
CA GLN A 206 -3.01 46.79 -2.13
C GLN A 206 -3.96 47.00 -3.32
N ALA A 207 -4.26 45.93 -4.07
CA ALA A 207 -5.20 46.02 -5.20
C ALA A 207 -6.61 46.43 -4.76
N GLN A 208 -7.08 45.95 -3.60
CA GLN A 208 -8.37 46.35 -3.03
C GLN A 208 -8.36 47.81 -2.61
N ALA A 209 -7.26 48.33 -2.03
CA ALA A 209 -7.13 49.73 -1.67
C ALA A 209 -7.14 50.62 -2.92
N GLU A 210 -6.47 50.20 -4.00
CA GLU A 210 -6.45 50.95 -5.28
C GLU A 210 -7.85 51.02 -5.93
N VAL A 211 -8.62 49.91 -5.87
CA VAL A 211 -10.00 49.88 -6.35
C VAL A 211 -10.94 50.79 -5.53
N LEU A 212 -10.72 50.88 -4.22
CA LEU A 212 -11.51 51.76 -3.32
C LEU A 212 -11.19 53.25 -3.49
N ASP A 213 -9.98 53.56 -4.00
CA ASP A 213 -9.53 54.93 -4.25
C ASP A 213 -9.90 55.44 -5.67
N LEU A 214 -10.54 54.58 -6.48
CA LEU A 214 -11.07 54.98 -7.78
C LEU A 214 -12.27 55.89 -7.58
N ASP A 215 -12.18 57.13 -8.10
CA ASP A 215 -13.25 58.11 -8.11
C ASP A 215 -14.42 57.60 -8.98
N PRO A 216 -15.60 57.32 -8.39
CA PRO A 216 -16.74 56.81 -9.14
C PRO A 216 -17.20 57.76 -10.26
N ASP A 217 -16.93 59.05 -10.14
CA ASP A 217 -17.34 60.05 -11.14
C ASP A 217 -16.48 60.01 -12.43
N GLN A 218 -15.33 59.34 -12.43
CA GLN A 218 -14.52 59.15 -13.64
C GLN A 218 -15.06 58.04 -14.57
N TYR A 219 -15.99 57.24 -14.11
CA TYR A 219 -16.55 56.11 -14.86
C TYR A 219 -18.02 56.27 -15.22
N LEU A 220 -18.65 57.39 -14.77
CA LEU A 220 -19.99 57.71 -15.17
C LEU A 220 -19.88 58.58 -16.42
N ASP A 221 -20.18 58.03 -17.58
CA ASP A 221 -20.32 58.81 -18.82
C ASP A 221 -21.42 59.91 -18.61
N PRO A 222 -21.13 61.19 -18.86
CA PRO A 222 -22.10 62.22 -18.66
C PRO A 222 -23.29 62.19 -19.65
N ASP A 223 -23.28 61.26 -20.59
CA ASP A 223 -24.28 61.12 -21.66
C ASP A 223 -25.48 60.21 -21.33
N ASP A 224 -25.47 59.49 -20.18
CA ASP A 224 -26.58 58.58 -19.79
C ASP A 224 -27.72 59.32 -19.01
N THR A 225 -27.72 60.62 -18.90
CA THR A 225 -28.76 61.39 -18.14
C THR A 225 -29.78 62.08 -18.98
N GLU A 226 -29.86 61.89 -20.32
CA GLU A 226 -30.99 62.40 -21.14
C GLU A 226 -31.77 61.17 -21.73
N GLY A 227 -32.88 60.84 -21.07
CA GLY A 227 -33.87 59.90 -21.55
C GLY A 227 -35.21 60.09 -20.82
#